data_277e60b9a20f688404a6811be53dc84e
#
_entry.id   277e60b9a20f688404a6811be53dc84e
#
_cell.length_a   1.000
_cell.length_b   1.000
_cell.length_c   1.000
_cell.angle_alpha   90.00
_cell.angle_beta   90.00
_cell.angle_gamma   90.00
#
_symmetry.space_group_name_H-M   'P 1'
#
loop_
_entity.id
_entity.type
_entity.pdbx_description
1 polymer ?
#
loop_
_entity_poly.entity_id
_entity_poly.type
_entity_poly.pdbx_seq_one_letter_code
_entity_poly.pdbx_strand_id
1 'polypeptide(L)'
;FGFAMIGAIFLCLTYVPMMSALFMKPIQNKKNWFGRFERWLERISDKIIGGIQRVYMPLLKGALKLKLIVVGAAAVLLVLAGFLFSRMGGEFVPQLDEGDIAMQALIRPGSSLTESIEVSKKIENILLENFPEIKTATARIGVADIPTDPMPMDIADMYLILEKDKDNWTTAETKEGLIAQIKEKLNKELTGVNLVFTQPVELRFNELLEGVREDIAVKLYGEDLGVLSEKVQEMANIIQTVPGAGDVNPERTSGLPQMTVKFNRDKIAQYGLDIQKANDYISTAFAGGTAGVIFEGEKRFDLVVRFDEEHRKNIDDLRGMYIDLPDGTQVPIKEIADIEYVPGPMQISRDDTYRRTYVGVNARGRDVESVVNDIQQRLDEELELPPGYYITYGGEFENLQSAKDRLIIVVPIALFLIFVLLYFALKSFSQSVMIYIAIPLAAIGGVFALWLRGMPFSISAGVGFIVLFGVAVLNGLVLINRFNSLKEEGVTSIKDRIFTGTKERIRPIMLTATTDIFGFLPMAFSTSAGAEVQQPLATVVIGGMLTATLLTLVVLPVLYTFVEKRREKK
;
A
#
# COMPACT_ATOMS: atom_id res chain seq x y z
N PHE A 1 9.55 17.53 -6.27
CA PHE A 1 10.55 16.82 -7.07
C PHE A 1 11.07 17.70 -8.22
N GLY A 2 10.21 18.28 -9.10
CA GLY A 2 10.61 19.10 -10.25
C GLY A 2 11.50 20.29 -9.89
N PHE A 3 11.16 21.05 -8.85
CA PHE A 3 11.99 22.16 -8.36
C PHE A 3 13.38 21.70 -7.87
N ALA A 4 13.45 20.55 -7.20
CA ALA A 4 14.73 19.97 -6.78
C ALA A 4 15.62 19.60 -7.98
N MET A 5 15.03 19.03 -9.04
CA MET A 5 15.75 18.71 -10.28
C MET A 5 16.24 19.96 -11.01
N ILE A 6 15.43 21.01 -11.09
CA ILE A 6 15.86 22.30 -11.68
C ILE A 6 17.02 22.90 -10.88
N GLY A 7 16.93 22.89 -9.55
CA GLY A 7 18.01 23.33 -8.67
C GLY A 7 19.30 22.52 -8.86
N ALA A 8 19.18 21.19 -8.97
CA ALA A 8 20.32 20.30 -9.23
C ALA A 8 20.98 20.60 -10.59
N ILE A 9 20.21 20.80 -11.66
CA ILE A 9 20.74 21.17 -12.99
C ILE A 9 21.48 22.50 -12.91
N PHE A 10 20.90 23.51 -12.25
CA PHE A 10 21.53 24.81 -12.10
C PHE A 10 22.86 24.71 -11.36
N LEU A 11 22.90 23.98 -10.24
CA LEU A 11 24.14 23.75 -9.46
C LEU A 11 25.17 22.93 -10.24
N CYS A 12 24.75 21.91 -10.99
CA CYS A 12 25.67 21.12 -11.83
C CYS A 12 26.31 21.96 -12.93
N LEU A 13 25.60 22.90 -13.51
CA LEU A 13 26.11 23.73 -14.59
C LEU A 13 26.95 24.93 -14.10
N THR A 14 26.75 25.40 -12.88
CA THR A 14 27.41 26.58 -12.32
C THR A 14 28.40 26.25 -11.22
N TYR A 15 27.92 25.66 -10.13
CA TYR A 15 28.71 25.43 -8.92
C TYR A 15 29.77 24.34 -9.11
N VAL A 16 29.42 23.20 -9.73
CA VAL A 16 30.34 22.07 -9.91
C VAL A 16 31.56 22.44 -10.77
N PRO A 17 31.43 23.09 -11.95
CA PRO A 17 32.58 23.53 -12.74
C PRO A 17 33.44 24.56 -12.00
N MET A 18 32.82 25.51 -11.30
CA MET A 18 33.54 26.52 -10.52
C MET A 18 34.37 25.88 -9.40
N MET A 19 33.75 24.96 -8.62
CA MET A 19 34.46 24.25 -7.54
C MET A 19 35.54 23.33 -8.09
N SER A 20 35.29 22.65 -9.21
CA SER A 20 36.31 21.84 -9.88
C SER A 20 37.52 22.69 -10.29
N ALA A 21 37.30 23.88 -10.84
CA ALA A 21 38.38 24.78 -11.22
C ALA A 21 39.18 25.32 -10.00
N LEU A 22 38.51 25.54 -8.87
CA LEU A 22 39.13 26.03 -7.65
C LEU A 22 39.92 24.96 -6.89
N PHE A 23 39.37 23.75 -6.78
CA PHE A 23 39.90 22.71 -5.91
C PHE A 23 40.70 21.62 -6.64
N MET A 24 40.37 21.32 -7.91
CA MET A 24 41.12 20.31 -8.67
C MET A 24 42.40 20.92 -9.23
N LYS A 25 43.46 20.82 -8.45
CA LYS A 25 44.83 21.13 -8.92
C LYS A 25 45.50 19.86 -9.44
N PRO A 26 46.32 19.94 -10.53
CA PRO A 26 47.10 18.80 -10.95
C PRO A 26 47.96 18.26 -9.80
N ILE A 27 48.02 16.94 -9.66
CA ILE A 27 48.77 16.25 -8.63
C ILE A 27 50.25 16.55 -8.84
N GLN A 28 50.71 17.68 -8.34
CA GLN A 28 52.13 17.96 -8.26
C GLN A 28 52.74 17.18 -7.07
N ASN A 29 54.00 16.78 -7.19
CA ASN A 29 54.78 15.95 -6.29
C ASN A 29 54.80 16.47 -4.83
N LYS A 30 53.67 16.59 -4.18
CA LYS A 30 53.57 17.01 -2.76
C LYS A 30 54.03 15.85 -1.90
N LYS A 31 55.18 16.04 -1.20
CA LYS A 31 55.74 15.13 -0.19
C LYS A 31 54.84 15.01 1.06
N ASN A 32 53.74 15.77 1.17
CA ASN A 32 52.86 15.83 2.32
C ASN A 32 51.98 14.56 2.43
N TRP A 33 51.48 14.26 3.63
CA TRP A 33 50.58 13.13 3.93
C TRP A 33 49.37 13.03 3.00
N PHE A 34 48.73 14.14 2.68
CA PHE A 34 47.66 14.22 1.70
C PHE A 34 48.08 13.72 0.31
N GLY A 35 49.23 14.11 -0.20
CA GLY A 35 49.71 13.64 -1.49
C GLY A 35 50.14 12.16 -1.51
N ARG A 36 50.47 11.55 -0.33
CA ARG A 36 50.65 10.09 -0.22
C ARG A 36 49.31 9.37 -0.26
N PHE A 37 48.30 9.91 0.41
CA PHE A 37 46.95 9.36 0.43
C PHE A 37 46.28 9.42 -0.97
N GLU A 38 46.39 10.56 -1.68
CA GLU A 38 45.92 10.71 -3.06
C GLU A 38 46.58 9.69 -3.99
N ARG A 39 47.89 9.53 -3.94
CA ARG A 39 48.62 8.53 -4.76
C ARG A 39 48.26 7.08 -4.38
N TRP A 40 47.94 6.82 -3.14
CA TRP A 40 47.48 5.51 -2.71
C TRP A 40 46.10 5.19 -3.28
N LEU A 41 45.14 6.15 -3.21
CA LEU A 41 43.85 6.03 -3.82
C LEU A 41 43.94 5.87 -5.33
N GLU A 42 44.80 6.64 -6.02
CA GLU A 42 45.02 6.55 -7.46
C GLU A 42 45.53 5.13 -7.84
N ARG A 43 46.49 4.59 -7.10
CA ARG A 43 46.98 3.22 -7.33
C ARG A 43 45.92 2.15 -7.11
N ILE A 44 45.07 2.31 -6.13
CA ILE A 44 43.95 1.40 -5.90
C ILE A 44 42.96 1.51 -7.07
N SER A 45 42.56 2.72 -7.44
CA SER A 45 41.68 2.96 -8.58
C SER A 45 42.25 2.34 -9.86
N ASP A 46 43.51 2.57 -10.18
CA ASP A 46 44.13 2.02 -11.37
C ASP A 46 44.26 0.48 -11.34
N LYS A 47 44.50 -0.10 -10.16
CA LYS A 47 44.50 -1.57 -10.00
C LYS A 47 43.10 -2.16 -10.22
N ILE A 48 42.05 -1.53 -9.66
CA ILE A 48 40.66 -1.96 -9.83
C ILE A 48 40.26 -1.84 -11.30
N ILE A 49 40.46 -0.68 -11.92
CA ILE A 49 40.12 -0.45 -13.34
C ILE A 49 40.96 -1.36 -14.25
N GLY A 50 42.25 -1.52 -13.98
CA GLY A 50 43.11 -2.45 -14.72
C GLY A 50 42.67 -3.90 -14.59
N GLY A 51 42.20 -4.31 -13.40
CA GLY A 51 41.60 -5.62 -13.16
C GLY A 51 40.33 -5.82 -13.99
N ILE A 52 39.41 -4.86 -13.93
CA ILE A 52 38.17 -4.88 -14.72
C ILE A 52 38.48 -4.96 -16.23
N GLN A 53 39.43 -4.14 -16.72
CA GLN A 53 39.82 -4.16 -18.12
C GLN A 53 40.44 -5.51 -18.56
N ARG A 54 41.23 -6.16 -17.69
CA ARG A 54 41.82 -7.49 -17.98
C ARG A 54 40.76 -8.58 -18.16
N VAL A 55 39.68 -8.53 -17.41
CA VAL A 55 38.56 -9.48 -17.50
C VAL A 55 37.63 -9.11 -18.68
N TYR A 56 37.32 -7.83 -18.80
CA TYR A 56 36.34 -7.33 -19.76
C TYR A 56 36.84 -7.41 -21.23
N MET A 57 38.10 -7.06 -21.51
CA MET A 57 38.62 -7.04 -22.91
C MET A 57 38.59 -8.39 -23.62
N PRO A 58 38.97 -9.53 -22.99
CA PRO A 58 38.76 -10.85 -23.57
C PRO A 58 37.29 -11.20 -23.79
N LEU A 59 36.41 -10.83 -22.84
CA LEU A 59 34.97 -11.03 -22.93
C LEU A 59 34.39 -10.28 -24.13
N LEU A 60 34.75 -9.00 -24.31
CA LEU A 60 34.35 -8.19 -25.45
C LEU A 60 34.85 -8.80 -26.77
N LYS A 61 36.10 -9.29 -26.82
CA LYS A 61 36.63 -9.99 -28.00
C LYS A 61 35.82 -11.26 -28.35
N GLY A 62 35.44 -12.02 -27.33
CA GLY A 62 34.57 -13.20 -27.48
C GLY A 62 33.18 -12.82 -27.96
N ALA A 63 32.56 -11.80 -27.36
CA ALA A 63 31.26 -11.29 -27.73
C ALA A 63 31.19 -10.80 -29.18
N LEU A 64 32.24 -10.10 -29.65
CA LEU A 64 32.34 -9.66 -31.03
C LEU A 64 32.58 -10.80 -32.04
N LYS A 65 33.06 -11.97 -31.60
CA LYS A 65 33.14 -13.19 -32.41
C LYS A 65 31.78 -13.91 -32.45
N LEU A 66 31.11 -14.03 -31.31
CA LEU A 66 29.89 -14.81 -31.12
C LEU A 66 28.63 -13.92 -31.07
N LYS A 67 28.52 -12.96 -31.98
CA LYS A 67 27.50 -11.90 -32.00
C LYS A 67 26.06 -12.41 -31.83
N LEU A 68 25.69 -13.45 -32.59
CA LEU A 68 24.35 -14.02 -32.58
C LEU A 68 24.03 -14.69 -31.22
N ILE A 69 25.04 -15.33 -30.61
CA ILE A 69 24.88 -15.98 -29.31
C ILE A 69 24.65 -14.91 -28.21
N VAL A 70 25.39 -13.80 -28.25
CA VAL A 70 25.24 -12.71 -27.29
C VAL A 70 23.85 -12.09 -27.39
N VAL A 71 23.38 -11.77 -28.59
CA VAL A 71 22.04 -11.20 -28.80
C VAL A 71 20.97 -12.23 -28.46
N GLY A 72 21.17 -13.50 -28.83
CA GLY A 72 20.24 -14.58 -28.47
C GLY A 72 20.15 -14.81 -26.96
N ALA A 73 21.28 -14.82 -26.25
CA ALA A 73 21.29 -14.92 -24.77
C ALA A 73 20.58 -13.75 -24.10
N ALA A 74 20.78 -12.51 -24.58
CA ALA A 74 20.07 -11.35 -24.07
C ALA A 74 18.56 -11.45 -24.32
N ALA A 75 18.14 -11.95 -25.48
CA ALA A 75 16.73 -12.18 -25.78
C ALA A 75 16.11 -13.27 -24.89
N VAL A 76 16.83 -14.38 -24.66
CA VAL A 76 16.37 -15.44 -23.72
C VAL A 76 16.22 -14.91 -22.30
N LEU A 77 17.19 -14.12 -21.81
CA LEU A 77 17.10 -13.50 -20.49
C LEU A 77 15.90 -12.55 -20.39
N LEU A 78 15.61 -11.80 -21.46
CA LEU A 78 14.44 -10.92 -21.49
C LEU A 78 13.12 -11.70 -21.45
N VAL A 79 13.01 -12.79 -22.20
CA VAL A 79 11.83 -13.66 -22.16
C VAL A 79 11.67 -14.30 -20.79
N LEU A 80 12.76 -14.76 -20.18
CA LEU A 80 12.75 -15.32 -18.84
C LEU A 80 12.34 -14.27 -17.79
N ALA A 81 12.84 -13.03 -17.89
CA ALA A 81 12.42 -11.94 -17.03
C ALA A 81 10.92 -11.61 -17.20
N GLY A 82 10.41 -11.59 -18.43
CA GLY A 82 8.98 -11.42 -18.70
C GLY A 82 8.13 -12.54 -18.11
N PHE A 83 8.60 -13.78 -18.19
CA PHE A 83 7.93 -14.94 -17.57
C PHE A 83 7.92 -14.85 -16.03
N LEU A 84 9.04 -14.46 -15.42
CA LEU A 84 9.12 -14.25 -13.98
C LEU A 84 8.20 -13.10 -13.55
N PHE A 85 8.22 -12.00 -14.29
CA PHE A 85 7.37 -10.83 -14.00
C PHE A 85 5.87 -11.18 -14.06
N SER A 86 5.44 -12.01 -15.02
CA SER A 86 4.04 -12.44 -15.12
C SER A 86 3.59 -13.36 -13.97
N ARG A 87 4.53 -13.90 -13.20
CA ARG A 87 4.26 -14.73 -12.02
C ARG A 87 4.50 -14.01 -10.69
N MET A 88 5.00 -12.79 -10.76
CA MET A 88 5.11 -11.93 -9.59
C MET A 88 3.76 -11.29 -9.35
N GLY A 89 3.19 -11.50 -8.16
CA GLY A 89 1.97 -10.82 -7.77
C GLY A 89 2.13 -9.31 -7.68
N GLY A 90 1.02 -8.62 -7.48
CA GLY A 90 0.97 -7.16 -7.36
C GLY A 90 0.45 -6.68 -6.01
N GLU A 91 1.06 -5.63 -5.48
CA GLU A 91 0.58 -4.89 -4.31
C GLU A 91 0.60 -3.39 -4.59
N PHE A 92 -0.27 -2.63 -3.95
CA PHE A 92 -0.29 -1.17 -4.11
C PHE A 92 0.91 -0.53 -3.44
N VAL A 93 1.01 -0.71 -2.14
CA VAL A 93 2.13 -0.28 -1.30
C VAL A 93 2.58 -1.49 -0.48
N PRO A 94 3.89 -1.74 -0.32
CA PRO A 94 4.35 -2.78 0.60
C PRO A 94 3.82 -2.53 2.01
N GLN A 95 3.46 -3.61 2.71
CA GLN A 95 2.99 -3.51 4.11
C GLN A 95 4.06 -2.80 4.95
N LEU A 96 3.66 -1.71 5.60
CA LEU A 96 4.51 -0.94 6.49
C LEU A 96 4.63 -1.68 7.82
N ASP A 97 5.80 -1.69 8.44
CA ASP A 97 5.94 -2.07 9.85
C ASP A 97 5.99 -0.80 10.72
N GLU A 98 4.86 -0.48 11.34
CA GLU A 98 4.72 0.70 12.20
C GLU A 98 5.29 0.47 13.61
N GLY A 99 5.68 -0.77 13.91
CA GLY A 99 6.18 -1.15 15.23
C GLY A 99 5.09 -1.42 16.27
N ASP A 100 3.90 -0.85 16.12
CA ASP A 100 2.75 -1.04 17.01
C ASP A 100 1.65 -1.87 16.34
N ILE A 101 0.65 -2.33 17.12
CA ILE A 101 -0.50 -3.10 16.63
C ILE A 101 -1.76 -2.29 16.87
N ALA A 102 -2.63 -2.21 15.86
CA ALA A 102 -4.04 -1.88 16.03
C ALA A 102 -4.86 -3.16 15.94
N MET A 103 -5.79 -3.32 16.85
CA MET A 103 -6.69 -4.48 16.89
C MET A 103 -8.12 -4.00 17.02
N GLN A 104 -9.02 -4.52 16.22
CA GLN A 104 -10.44 -4.32 16.39
C GLN A 104 -11.07 -5.49 17.12
N ALA A 105 -11.77 -5.22 18.19
CA ALA A 105 -12.61 -6.18 18.86
C ALA A 105 -14.06 -5.97 18.43
N LEU A 106 -14.57 -6.91 17.61
CA LEU A 106 -15.94 -6.92 17.14
C LEU A 106 -16.76 -7.76 18.15
N ILE A 107 -17.45 -7.08 19.04
CA ILE A 107 -18.26 -7.67 20.09
C ILE A 107 -19.59 -8.16 19.49
N ARG A 108 -20.40 -8.86 20.23
CA ARG A 108 -21.69 -9.37 19.70
C ARG A 108 -22.55 -8.24 19.17
N PRO A 109 -23.20 -8.41 18.01
CA PRO A 109 -24.09 -7.40 17.45
C PRO A 109 -25.15 -6.97 18.47
N GLY A 110 -25.31 -5.64 18.62
CA GLY A 110 -26.29 -5.09 19.54
C GLY A 110 -25.87 -5.06 21.01
N SER A 111 -24.61 -5.34 21.33
CA SER A 111 -24.06 -5.12 22.66
C SER A 111 -24.18 -3.66 23.09
N SER A 112 -24.49 -3.46 24.39
CA SER A 112 -24.54 -2.11 24.96
C SER A 112 -23.13 -1.51 25.11
N LEU A 113 -23.05 -0.19 25.24
CA LEU A 113 -21.78 0.48 25.53
C LEU A 113 -21.12 -0.05 26.82
N THR A 114 -21.92 -0.36 27.84
CA THR A 114 -21.42 -0.94 29.09
C THR A 114 -20.76 -2.30 28.88
N GLU A 115 -21.41 -3.19 28.14
CA GLU A 115 -20.86 -4.51 27.75
C GLU A 115 -19.55 -4.32 26.97
N SER A 116 -19.53 -3.40 26.02
CA SER A 116 -18.33 -3.15 25.19
C SER A 116 -17.17 -2.61 26.02
N ILE A 117 -17.44 -1.76 27.01
CA ILE A 117 -16.43 -1.28 27.96
C ILE A 117 -15.90 -2.43 28.82
N GLU A 118 -16.77 -3.31 29.34
CA GLU A 118 -16.36 -4.43 30.18
C GLU A 118 -15.52 -5.44 29.39
N VAL A 119 -15.94 -5.78 28.16
CA VAL A 119 -15.19 -6.67 27.29
C VAL A 119 -13.83 -6.06 26.93
N SER A 120 -13.79 -4.79 26.59
CA SER A 120 -12.52 -4.10 26.25
C SER A 120 -11.55 -4.07 27.44
N LYS A 121 -12.03 -3.76 28.64
CA LYS A 121 -11.23 -3.83 29.88
C LYS A 121 -10.70 -5.25 30.14
N LYS A 122 -11.52 -6.26 29.88
CA LYS A 122 -11.09 -7.65 30.03
C LYS A 122 -9.99 -7.98 29.04
N ILE A 123 -10.10 -7.53 27.78
CA ILE A 123 -9.05 -7.70 26.76
C ILE A 123 -7.76 -6.99 27.20
N GLU A 124 -7.84 -5.71 27.63
CA GLU A 124 -6.69 -4.95 28.10
C GLU A 124 -5.95 -5.66 29.22
N ASN A 125 -6.68 -6.17 30.22
CA ASN A 125 -6.08 -6.90 31.34
C ASN A 125 -5.39 -8.19 30.88
N ILE A 126 -6.04 -9.00 30.02
CA ILE A 126 -5.45 -10.22 29.49
C ILE A 126 -4.16 -9.90 28.72
N LEU A 127 -4.17 -8.85 27.93
CA LEU A 127 -3.02 -8.44 27.12
C LEU A 127 -1.85 -8.00 28.00
N LEU A 128 -2.08 -7.10 28.95
CA LEU A 128 -1.04 -6.55 29.81
C LEU A 128 -0.47 -7.57 30.80
N GLU A 129 -1.27 -8.55 31.23
CA GLU A 129 -0.84 -9.59 32.16
C GLU A 129 -0.03 -10.72 31.48
N ASN A 130 -0.31 -11.04 30.21
CA ASN A 130 0.27 -12.20 29.54
C ASN A 130 1.32 -11.88 28.49
N PHE A 131 1.41 -10.62 28.03
CA PHE A 131 2.30 -10.23 26.95
C PHE A 131 3.18 -9.02 27.39
N PRO A 132 4.38 -9.29 27.93
CA PRO A 132 5.27 -8.22 28.40
C PRO A 132 5.77 -7.29 27.29
N GLU A 133 5.62 -7.70 26.03
CA GLU A 133 5.91 -6.89 24.85
C GLU A 133 4.93 -5.71 24.71
N ILE A 134 3.74 -5.79 25.31
CA ILE A 134 2.72 -4.75 25.25
C ILE A 134 2.91 -3.79 26.45
N LYS A 135 3.37 -2.58 26.19
CA LYS A 135 3.55 -1.53 27.21
C LYS A 135 2.23 -0.86 27.60
N THR A 136 1.38 -0.66 26.62
CA THR A 136 0.11 0.05 26.82
C THR A 136 -0.92 -0.52 25.87
N ALA A 137 -2.12 -0.75 26.38
CA ALA A 137 -3.31 -1.08 25.60
C ALA A 137 -4.34 0.02 25.86
N THR A 138 -4.95 0.57 24.81
CA THR A 138 -5.98 1.61 24.89
C THR A 138 -7.11 1.28 23.94
N ALA A 139 -8.34 1.31 24.41
CA ALA A 139 -9.53 1.08 23.61
C ALA A 139 -10.28 2.38 23.31
N ARG A 140 -10.72 2.54 22.07
CA ARG A 140 -11.67 3.56 21.63
C ARG A 140 -12.98 2.86 21.27
N ILE A 141 -14.09 3.27 21.86
CA ILE A 141 -15.40 2.63 21.71
C ILE A 141 -16.46 3.69 21.37
N GLY A 142 -17.29 3.39 20.37
CA GLY A 142 -18.43 4.25 20.00
C GLY A 142 -18.03 5.51 19.24
N VAL A 143 -18.99 6.40 19.07
CA VAL A 143 -18.92 7.61 18.25
C VAL A 143 -18.63 8.82 19.13
N ALA A 144 -17.76 9.73 18.66
CA ALA A 144 -17.56 11.05 19.29
C ALA A 144 -18.76 11.98 19.04
N ASP A 145 -18.86 13.08 19.84
CA ASP A 145 -19.90 14.10 19.66
C ASP A 145 -19.92 14.70 18.25
N ILE A 146 -18.74 14.84 17.65
CA ILE A 146 -18.60 15.17 16.23
C ILE A 146 -18.10 13.90 15.53
N PRO A 147 -18.98 13.16 14.82
CA PRO A 147 -18.62 11.88 14.23
C PRO A 147 -17.70 12.09 13.02
N THR A 148 -16.43 11.86 13.21
CA THR A 148 -15.44 11.74 12.12
C THR A 148 -15.32 10.30 11.59
N ASP A 149 -15.84 9.34 12.36
CA ASP A 149 -15.80 7.90 12.10
C ASP A 149 -17.09 7.29 12.71
N PRO A 150 -18.02 6.81 11.87
CA PRO A 150 -19.30 6.24 12.33
C PRO A 150 -19.10 4.82 12.88
N MET A 151 -18.42 4.69 14.02
CA MET A 151 -18.16 3.40 14.66
C MET A 151 -19.32 3.01 15.58
N PRO A 152 -19.98 1.84 15.39
CA PRO A 152 -21.04 1.37 16.29
C PRO A 152 -20.47 1.01 17.68
N MET A 153 -21.36 0.96 18.68
CA MET A 153 -20.97 0.74 20.09
C MET A 153 -20.43 -0.67 20.37
N ASP A 154 -20.66 -1.63 19.50
CA ASP A 154 -20.22 -3.02 19.62
C ASP A 154 -18.88 -3.27 18.93
N ILE A 155 -18.19 -2.22 18.50
CA ILE A 155 -16.82 -2.27 17.98
C ILE A 155 -15.90 -1.44 18.88
N ALA A 156 -14.75 -2.01 19.20
CA ALA A 156 -13.69 -1.33 19.93
C ALA A 156 -12.39 -1.36 19.10
N ASP A 157 -11.85 -0.18 18.78
CA ASP A 157 -10.51 -0.04 18.21
C ASP A 157 -9.49 0.00 19.35
N MET A 158 -8.61 -0.97 19.39
CA MET A 158 -7.59 -1.09 20.43
C MET A 158 -6.21 -0.82 19.85
N TYR A 159 -5.46 0.05 20.50
CA TYR A 159 -4.09 0.39 20.15
C TYR A 159 -3.13 -0.22 21.16
N LEU A 160 -2.25 -1.10 20.66
CA LEU A 160 -1.29 -1.83 21.47
C LEU A 160 0.10 -1.27 21.17
N ILE A 161 0.63 -0.51 22.12
CA ILE A 161 1.98 0.08 22.01
C ILE A 161 2.99 -0.96 22.48
N LEU A 162 3.90 -1.35 21.58
CA LEU A 162 4.86 -2.41 21.81
C LEU A 162 6.20 -1.89 22.37
N GLU A 163 6.94 -2.81 22.99
CA GLU A 163 8.36 -2.61 23.30
C GLU A 163 9.16 -2.53 22.00
N LYS A 164 9.87 -1.41 21.84
CA LYS A 164 10.65 -1.13 20.61
C LYS A 164 11.88 -2.01 20.47
N ASP A 165 12.48 -2.39 21.60
CA ASP A 165 13.66 -3.24 21.62
C ASP A 165 13.21 -4.70 21.57
N LYS A 166 13.38 -5.32 20.39
CA LYS A 166 12.99 -6.72 20.15
C LYS A 166 13.81 -7.72 20.95
N ASP A 167 14.97 -7.34 21.45
CA ASP A 167 15.78 -8.21 22.34
C ASP A 167 15.09 -8.44 23.70
N ASN A 168 14.15 -7.58 24.07
CA ASN A 168 13.32 -7.73 25.27
C ASN A 168 12.04 -8.55 25.06
N TRP A 169 11.77 -8.98 23.83
CA TRP A 169 10.62 -9.80 23.54
C TRP A 169 10.83 -11.24 24.01
N THR A 170 9.86 -11.78 24.74
CA THR A 170 9.94 -13.12 25.35
C THR A 170 8.93 -14.09 24.80
N THR A 171 7.77 -13.59 24.31
CA THR A 171 6.66 -14.43 23.84
C THR A 171 6.83 -14.82 22.38
N ALA A 172 7.31 -13.93 21.53
CA ALA A 172 7.51 -14.17 20.10
C ALA A 172 8.72 -13.40 19.56
N GLU A 173 9.38 -13.96 18.55
CA GLU A 173 10.50 -13.31 17.86
C GLU A 173 10.04 -12.28 16.81
N THR A 174 8.80 -12.42 16.31
CA THR A 174 8.22 -11.56 15.26
C THR A 174 6.85 -11.03 15.69
N LYS A 175 6.44 -9.92 15.06
CA LYS A 175 5.14 -9.29 15.28
C LYS A 175 3.98 -10.22 14.89
N GLU A 176 4.12 -10.94 13.77
CA GLU A 176 3.15 -11.93 13.30
C GLU A 176 3.01 -13.09 14.30
N GLY A 177 4.13 -13.54 14.86
CA GLY A 177 4.15 -14.55 15.93
C GLY A 177 3.43 -14.06 17.18
N LEU A 178 3.66 -12.80 17.58
CA LEU A 178 2.98 -12.19 18.70
C LEU A 178 1.47 -12.06 18.45
N ILE A 179 1.04 -11.60 17.27
CA ILE A 179 -0.37 -11.53 16.87
C ILE A 179 -1.04 -12.91 16.93
N ALA A 180 -0.36 -13.94 16.44
CA ALA A 180 -0.90 -15.31 16.47
C ALA A 180 -1.15 -15.79 17.91
N GLN A 181 -0.22 -15.55 18.83
CA GLN A 181 -0.36 -15.90 20.24
C GLN A 181 -1.42 -15.06 20.96
N ILE A 182 -1.50 -13.76 20.70
CA ILE A 182 -2.57 -12.90 21.21
C ILE A 182 -3.93 -13.44 20.77
N LYS A 183 -4.08 -13.72 19.46
CA LYS A 183 -5.33 -14.26 18.88
C LYS A 183 -5.72 -15.59 19.53
N GLU A 184 -4.78 -16.49 19.71
CA GLU A 184 -5.01 -17.78 20.36
C GLU A 184 -5.47 -17.61 21.83
N LYS A 185 -4.78 -16.76 22.58
CA LYS A 185 -5.09 -16.49 23.98
C LYS A 185 -6.46 -15.85 24.15
N LEU A 186 -6.74 -14.79 23.40
CA LEU A 186 -8.01 -14.08 23.49
C LEU A 186 -9.18 -14.95 23.03
N ASN A 187 -9.04 -15.75 21.97
CA ASN A 187 -10.09 -16.66 21.52
C ASN A 187 -10.42 -17.77 22.54
N LYS A 188 -9.46 -18.17 23.39
CA LYS A 188 -9.70 -19.13 24.49
C LYS A 188 -10.47 -18.51 25.65
N GLU A 189 -10.26 -17.23 25.94
CA GLU A 189 -10.81 -16.57 27.14
C GLU A 189 -12.06 -15.74 26.85
N LEU A 190 -12.30 -15.38 25.58
CA LEU A 190 -13.43 -14.57 25.16
C LEU A 190 -14.32 -15.35 24.20
N THR A 191 -15.62 -15.37 24.50
CA THR A 191 -16.61 -16.02 23.64
C THR A 191 -17.43 -14.96 22.91
N GLY A 192 -17.54 -15.08 21.58
CA GLY A 192 -18.38 -14.20 20.75
C GLY A 192 -17.76 -12.83 20.45
N VAL A 193 -16.45 -12.71 20.57
CA VAL A 193 -15.67 -11.56 20.09
C VAL A 193 -14.86 -12.01 18.89
N ASN A 194 -14.96 -11.29 17.76
CA ASN A 194 -14.10 -11.48 16.60
C ASN A 194 -12.99 -10.43 16.62
N LEU A 195 -11.75 -10.85 16.32
CA LEU A 195 -10.57 -10.01 16.42
C LEU A 195 -9.94 -9.82 15.05
N VAL A 196 -9.76 -8.56 14.65
CA VAL A 196 -9.08 -8.16 13.42
C VAL A 196 -7.83 -7.40 13.79
N PHE A 197 -6.70 -7.77 13.19
CA PHE A 197 -5.40 -7.16 13.47
C PHE A 197 -4.91 -6.38 12.27
N THR A 198 -4.45 -5.17 12.51
CA THR A 198 -3.86 -4.23 11.55
C THR A 198 -2.85 -3.34 12.29
N GLN A 199 -2.51 -2.20 11.73
CA GLN A 199 -1.59 -1.24 12.31
C GLN A 199 -2.26 0.14 12.42
N PRO A 200 -1.80 1.03 13.32
CA PRO A 200 -2.49 2.29 13.62
C PRO A 200 -2.68 3.23 12.42
N VAL A 201 -1.63 3.43 11.60
CA VAL A 201 -1.69 4.31 10.44
C VAL A 201 -2.37 3.61 9.26
N GLU A 202 -2.07 2.33 9.04
CA GLU A 202 -2.70 1.48 8.03
C GLU A 202 -4.21 1.46 8.18
N LEU A 203 -4.72 1.25 9.41
CA LEU A 203 -6.14 1.29 9.74
C LEU A 203 -6.79 2.60 9.27
N ARG A 204 -6.16 3.73 9.59
CA ARG A 204 -6.67 5.06 9.24
C ARG A 204 -6.52 5.39 7.76
N PHE A 205 -5.44 4.95 7.17
CA PHE A 205 -5.17 5.16 5.75
C PHE A 205 -6.21 4.43 4.89
N ASN A 206 -6.47 3.17 5.18
CA ASN A 206 -7.47 2.37 4.49
C ASN A 206 -8.87 2.95 4.67
N GLU A 207 -9.24 3.30 5.90
CA GLU A 207 -10.55 3.89 6.21
C GLU A 207 -10.79 5.21 5.46
N LEU A 208 -9.80 6.09 5.39
CA LEU A 208 -9.94 7.41 4.76
C LEU A 208 -9.90 7.36 3.23
N LEU A 209 -9.10 6.47 2.64
CA LEU A 209 -8.95 6.38 1.19
C LEU A 209 -9.96 5.42 0.54
N GLU A 210 -10.32 4.37 1.23
CA GLU A 210 -11.01 3.22 0.67
C GLU A 210 -12.41 3.02 1.27
N GLY A 211 -12.66 3.70 2.41
CA GLY A 211 -13.91 3.59 3.17
C GLY A 211 -14.11 2.21 3.80
N VAL A 212 -13.06 1.40 3.85
CA VAL A 212 -12.99 0.07 4.48
C VAL A 212 -11.68 -0.05 5.23
N ARG A 213 -11.59 -0.99 6.15
CA ARG A 213 -10.44 -1.10 7.07
C ARG A 213 -9.46 -2.20 6.69
N GLU A 214 -9.96 -3.20 5.98
CA GLU A 214 -9.19 -4.35 5.50
C GLU A 214 -8.53 -4.06 4.15
N ASP A 215 -7.49 -4.82 3.80
CA ASP A 215 -6.72 -4.67 2.55
C ASP A 215 -7.58 -4.85 1.29
N ILE A 216 -8.59 -5.73 1.39
CA ILE A 216 -9.49 -6.08 0.28
C ILE A 216 -10.92 -5.89 0.75
N ALA A 217 -11.73 -5.21 -0.04
CA ALA A 217 -13.17 -5.09 0.15
C ALA A 217 -13.92 -5.71 -1.03
N VAL A 218 -14.59 -6.83 -0.78
CA VAL A 218 -15.49 -7.43 -1.77
C VAL A 218 -16.88 -6.84 -1.55
N LYS A 219 -17.23 -5.81 -2.32
CA LYS A 219 -18.44 -5.01 -2.14
C LYS A 219 -19.59 -5.61 -2.94
N LEU A 220 -20.72 -5.84 -2.28
CA LEU A 220 -21.98 -6.30 -2.88
C LEU A 220 -23.00 -5.17 -2.89
N TYR A 221 -23.55 -4.86 -4.05
CA TYR A 221 -24.58 -3.83 -4.26
C TYR A 221 -25.95 -4.44 -4.49
N GLY A 222 -26.98 -3.79 -3.95
CA GLY A 222 -28.36 -4.22 -4.12
C GLY A 222 -29.34 -3.36 -3.33
N GLU A 223 -30.64 -3.52 -3.54
CA GLU A 223 -31.65 -2.66 -2.90
C GLU A 223 -32.19 -3.22 -1.58
N ASP A 224 -32.36 -4.53 -1.46
CA ASP A 224 -32.93 -5.17 -0.28
C ASP A 224 -31.86 -5.51 0.75
N LEU A 225 -31.98 -4.97 1.99
CA LEU A 225 -31.03 -5.19 3.05
C LEU A 225 -31.00 -6.63 3.56
N GLY A 226 -32.11 -7.34 3.49
CA GLY A 226 -32.19 -8.75 3.90
C GLY A 226 -31.38 -9.64 2.96
N VAL A 227 -31.59 -9.45 1.65
CA VAL A 227 -30.82 -10.15 0.60
C VAL A 227 -29.34 -9.80 0.68
N LEU A 228 -28.99 -8.52 0.89
CA LEU A 228 -27.61 -8.09 1.08
C LEU A 228 -26.96 -8.81 2.27
N SER A 229 -27.67 -8.87 3.41
CA SER A 229 -27.17 -9.52 4.64
C SER A 229 -26.98 -11.03 4.47
N GLU A 230 -27.89 -11.70 3.76
CA GLU A 230 -27.79 -13.14 3.45
C GLU A 230 -26.60 -13.42 2.51
N LYS A 231 -26.55 -12.69 1.40
CA LYS A 231 -25.53 -12.91 0.37
C LYS A 231 -24.12 -12.53 0.82
N VAL A 232 -23.95 -11.49 1.65
CA VAL A 232 -22.64 -11.17 2.21
C VAL A 232 -22.11 -12.27 3.12
N GLN A 233 -23.00 -12.96 3.85
CA GLN A 233 -22.61 -14.10 4.67
C GLN A 233 -22.22 -15.32 3.82
N GLU A 234 -22.95 -15.58 2.75
CA GLU A 234 -22.60 -16.61 1.76
C GLU A 234 -21.25 -16.32 1.11
N MET A 235 -21.02 -15.08 0.68
CA MET A 235 -19.73 -14.61 0.17
C MET A 235 -18.60 -14.85 1.18
N ALA A 236 -18.80 -14.49 2.45
CA ALA A 236 -17.78 -14.67 3.47
C ALA A 236 -17.41 -16.14 3.66
N ASN A 237 -18.39 -17.06 3.63
CA ASN A 237 -18.16 -18.48 3.73
C ASN A 237 -17.33 -19.03 2.56
N ILE A 238 -17.61 -18.56 1.33
CA ILE A 238 -16.83 -18.93 0.13
C ILE A 238 -15.40 -18.38 0.25
N ILE A 239 -15.25 -17.09 0.58
CA ILE A 239 -13.95 -16.41 0.67
C ILE A 239 -13.05 -17.04 1.72
N GLN A 240 -13.59 -17.50 2.85
CA GLN A 240 -12.80 -18.19 3.89
C GLN A 240 -12.08 -19.45 3.39
N THR A 241 -12.54 -20.04 2.28
CA THR A 241 -11.90 -21.23 1.67
C THR A 241 -10.70 -20.88 0.79
N VAL A 242 -10.50 -19.58 0.45
CA VAL A 242 -9.44 -19.13 -0.44
C VAL A 242 -8.11 -19.07 0.33
N PRO A 243 -7.05 -19.75 -0.15
CA PRO A 243 -5.74 -19.67 0.48
C PRO A 243 -5.18 -18.25 0.46
N GLY A 244 -4.78 -17.75 1.63
CA GLY A 244 -4.26 -16.39 1.80
C GLY A 244 -5.33 -15.36 2.17
N ALA A 245 -6.61 -15.67 2.11
CA ALA A 245 -7.66 -14.84 2.67
C ALA A 245 -7.69 -14.98 4.20
N GLY A 246 -7.13 -14.00 4.89
CA GLY A 246 -7.12 -13.90 6.35
C GLY A 246 -8.16 -12.93 6.87
N ASP A 247 -8.56 -13.11 8.13
CA ASP A 247 -9.45 -12.19 8.85
C ASP A 247 -10.69 -11.79 8.04
N VAL A 248 -11.39 -12.79 7.48
CA VAL A 248 -12.58 -12.56 6.64
C VAL A 248 -13.74 -12.07 7.48
N ASN A 249 -14.16 -10.83 7.24
CA ASN A 249 -15.19 -10.10 8.00
C ASN A 249 -16.32 -9.62 7.09
N PRO A 250 -17.51 -10.21 7.16
CA PRO A 250 -18.69 -9.61 6.56
C PRO A 250 -19.13 -8.35 7.34
N GLU A 251 -19.43 -7.27 6.63
CA GLU A 251 -19.99 -6.05 7.23
C GLU A 251 -21.31 -6.38 7.95
N ARG A 252 -21.42 -5.95 9.20
CA ARG A 252 -22.61 -6.19 10.01
C ARG A 252 -23.67 -5.13 9.72
N THR A 253 -24.65 -5.49 8.92
CA THR A 253 -25.71 -4.55 8.50
C THR A 253 -27.02 -4.74 9.25
N SER A 254 -27.21 -5.84 9.99
CA SER A 254 -28.44 -6.20 10.66
C SER A 254 -28.20 -6.75 12.07
N GLY A 255 -29.25 -6.82 12.87
CA GLY A 255 -29.20 -7.45 14.21
C GLY A 255 -29.22 -6.47 15.38
N LEU A 256 -29.32 -5.16 15.16
CA LEU A 256 -29.51 -4.21 16.26
C LEU A 256 -30.93 -4.35 16.84
N PRO A 257 -31.10 -4.80 18.08
CA PRO A 257 -32.43 -4.87 18.69
C PRO A 257 -32.96 -3.45 18.94
N GLN A 258 -34.07 -3.11 18.30
CA GLN A 258 -34.72 -1.83 18.44
C GLN A 258 -36.09 -2.00 19.12
N MET A 259 -36.39 -1.18 20.11
CA MET A 259 -37.76 -1.04 20.62
C MET A 259 -38.56 -0.16 19.66
N THR A 260 -39.50 -0.77 18.98
CA THR A 260 -40.37 -0.08 18.03
C THR A 260 -41.71 0.18 18.65
N VAL A 261 -42.18 1.43 18.57
CA VAL A 261 -43.50 1.85 19.02
C VAL A 261 -44.36 2.17 17.83
N LYS A 262 -45.34 1.32 17.56
CA LYS A 262 -46.31 1.46 16.46
C LYS A 262 -47.62 2.03 17.03
N PHE A 263 -47.88 3.31 16.85
CA PHE A 263 -49.12 3.92 17.31
C PHE A 263 -50.34 3.42 16.51
N ASN A 264 -51.38 3.05 17.25
CA ASN A 264 -52.71 2.82 16.64
C ASN A 264 -53.38 4.20 16.43
N ARG A 265 -53.43 4.60 15.17
CA ARG A 265 -53.92 5.93 14.76
C ARG A 265 -55.39 6.18 15.15
N ASP A 266 -56.21 5.13 15.09
CA ASP A 266 -57.65 5.24 15.44
C ASP A 266 -57.80 5.47 16.93
N LYS A 267 -57.03 4.77 17.77
CA LYS A 267 -57.04 4.99 19.22
C LYS A 267 -56.49 6.37 19.60
N ILE A 268 -55.39 6.79 18.96
CA ILE A 268 -54.81 8.13 19.14
C ILE A 268 -55.86 9.20 18.84
N ALA A 269 -56.61 9.08 17.74
CA ALA A 269 -57.66 10.00 17.38
C ALA A 269 -58.85 9.95 18.36
N GLN A 270 -59.22 8.74 18.80
CA GLN A 270 -60.30 8.56 19.80
C GLN A 270 -59.98 9.25 21.15
N TYR A 271 -58.74 9.21 21.59
CA TYR A 271 -58.26 9.86 22.82
C TYR A 271 -57.89 11.33 22.62
N GLY A 272 -58.01 11.88 21.42
CA GLY A 272 -57.68 13.26 21.10
C GLY A 272 -56.18 13.61 21.29
N LEU A 273 -55.29 12.58 21.23
CA LEU A 273 -53.87 12.74 21.37
C LEU A 273 -53.22 13.20 20.07
N ASP A 274 -52.18 14.00 20.21
CA ASP A 274 -51.24 14.33 19.14
C ASP A 274 -50.10 13.31 19.12
N ILE A 275 -49.83 12.73 17.94
CA ILE A 275 -48.74 11.77 17.75
C ILE A 275 -47.39 12.39 18.11
N GLN A 276 -47.17 13.67 17.77
CA GLN A 276 -45.93 14.37 18.12
C GLN A 276 -45.74 14.44 19.63
N LYS A 277 -46.78 14.82 20.37
CA LYS A 277 -46.73 14.85 21.85
C LYS A 277 -46.46 13.47 22.44
N ALA A 278 -47.09 12.43 21.91
CA ALA A 278 -46.83 11.05 22.35
C ALA A 278 -45.38 10.64 22.12
N ASN A 279 -44.80 10.98 20.97
CA ASN A 279 -43.39 10.74 20.66
C ASN A 279 -42.47 11.54 21.60
N ASP A 280 -42.80 12.82 21.89
CA ASP A 280 -42.01 13.67 22.77
C ASP A 280 -42.01 13.13 24.22
N TYR A 281 -43.13 12.58 24.69
CA TYR A 281 -43.20 11.90 25.98
C TYR A 281 -42.27 10.68 26.05
N ILE A 282 -42.33 9.80 25.05
CA ILE A 282 -41.51 8.61 25.01
C ILE A 282 -40.03 8.98 24.92
N SER A 283 -39.71 9.89 24.01
CA SER A 283 -38.35 10.35 23.80
C SER A 283 -37.76 10.98 25.06
N THR A 284 -38.51 11.86 25.71
CA THR A 284 -38.07 12.50 26.95
C THR A 284 -37.89 11.49 28.09
N ALA A 285 -38.82 10.53 28.22
CA ALA A 285 -38.77 9.54 29.28
C ALA A 285 -37.59 8.57 29.14
N PHE A 286 -37.32 8.08 27.94
CA PHE A 286 -36.33 7.04 27.70
C PHE A 286 -34.97 7.59 27.24
N ALA A 287 -34.92 8.49 26.25
CA ALA A 287 -33.69 9.07 25.74
C ALA A 287 -33.25 10.32 26.53
N GLY A 288 -34.20 11.08 27.03
CA GLY A 288 -33.98 12.34 27.74
C GLY A 288 -34.34 13.56 26.90
N GLY A 289 -34.97 14.53 27.51
CA GLY A 289 -35.29 15.86 26.96
C GLY A 289 -34.40 16.94 27.57
N THR A 290 -33.75 17.75 26.75
CA THR A 290 -32.94 18.88 27.24
C THR A 290 -33.87 20.00 27.70
N ALA A 291 -33.91 20.26 29.00
CA ALA A 291 -34.71 21.32 29.63
C ALA A 291 -33.96 22.66 29.66
N GLY A 292 -32.66 22.68 29.51
CA GLY A 292 -31.83 23.87 29.51
C GLY A 292 -30.35 23.55 29.52
N VAL A 293 -29.54 24.58 29.72
CA VAL A 293 -28.08 24.47 29.76
C VAL A 293 -27.55 25.15 31.04
N ILE A 294 -26.65 24.48 31.73
CA ILE A 294 -25.94 25.00 32.91
C ILE A 294 -24.52 25.38 32.49
N PHE A 295 -24.12 26.60 32.85
CA PHE A 295 -22.76 27.09 32.62
C PHE A 295 -21.94 27.03 33.90
N GLU A 296 -20.79 26.37 33.86
CA GLU A 296 -19.79 26.38 34.93
C GLU A 296 -18.48 26.97 34.38
N GLY A 297 -18.32 28.28 34.52
CA GLY A 297 -17.24 29.03 33.87
C GLY A 297 -17.36 28.97 32.34
N GLU A 298 -16.37 28.41 31.64
CA GLU A 298 -16.39 28.21 30.19
C GLU A 298 -17.06 26.89 29.77
N LYS A 299 -17.34 26.00 30.72
CA LYS A 299 -17.95 24.68 30.43
C LYS A 299 -19.46 24.81 30.34
N ARG A 300 -20.04 24.04 29.45
CA ARG A 300 -21.46 23.98 29.13
C ARG A 300 -21.97 22.57 29.34
N PHE A 301 -23.04 22.42 30.17
CA PHE A 301 -23.65 21.12 30.46
C PHE A 301 -25.14 21.18 30.15
N ASP A 302 -25.67 20.23 29.43
CA ASP A 302 -27.10 20.11 29.18
C ASP A 302 -27.81 19.62 30.43
N LEU A 303 -28.90 20.31 30.80
CA LEU A 303 -29.83 19.85 31.84
C LEU A 303 -30.82 18.89 31.19
N VAL A 304 -30.64 17.60 31.42
CA VAL A 304 -31.44 16.54 30.80
C VAL A 304 -32.45 15.97 31.81
N VAL A 305 -33.73 15.93 31.40
CA VAL A 305 -34.81 15.29 32.14
C VAL A 305 -35.13 13.95 31.50
N ARG A 306 -35.11 12.87 32.29
CA ARG A 306 -35.46 11.52 31.84
C ARG A 306 -35.90 10.67 33.03
N PHE A 307 -36.53 9.51 32.76
CA PHE A 307 -36.78 8.54 33.81
C PHE A 307 -35.48 8.03 34.42
N ASP A 308 -35.53 7.62 35.68
CA ASP A 308 -34.42 6.95 36.33
C ASP A 308 -34.13 5.60 35.66
N GLU A 309 -33.00 5.02 35.99
CA GLU A 309 -32.55 3.78 35.35
C GLU A 309 -33.47 2.58 35.61
N GLU A 310 -34.14 2.55 36.78
CA GLU A 310 -35.01 1.45 37.14
C GLU A 310 -36.29 1.38 36.31
N HIS A 311 -36.77 2.54 35.79
CA HIS A 311 -38.02 2.67 35.03
C HIS A 311 -37.80 2.79 33.50
N ARG A 312 -36.63 2.48 32.99
CA ARG A 312 -36.31 2.51 31.53
C ARG A 312 -35.40 1.37 31.07
N LYS A 313 -35.40 0.23 31.79
CA LYS A 313 -34.51 -0.91 31.48
C LYS A 313 -35.03 -1.82 30.37
N ASN A 314 -36.34 -1.95 30.27
CA ASN A 314 -36.93 -2.97 29.44
C ASN A 314 -38.21 -2.49 28.72
N ILE A 315 -38.76 -3.34 27.86
CA ILE A 315 -39.94 -3.05 27.07
C ILE A 315 -41.21 -2.92 27.94
N ASP A 316 -41.26 -3.57 29.12
CA ASP A 316 -42.41 -3.55 29.99
C ASP A 316 -42.48 -2.22 30.75
N ASP A 317 -41.35 -1.56 31.02
CA ASP A 317 -41.32 -0.18 31.56
C ASP A 317 -41.96 0.78 30.56
N LEU A 318 -41.69 0.63 29.25
CA LEU A 318 -42.30 1.44 28.21
C LEU A 318 -43.80 1.14 28.05
N ARG A 319 -44.19 -0.13 28.10
CA ARG A 319 -45.61 -0.55 28.05
C ARG A 319 -46.42 -0.01 29.21
N GLY A 320 -45.81 0.05 30.41
CA GLY A 320 -46.42 0.54 31.63
C GLY A 320 -46.45 2.06 31.78
N MET A 321 -45.74 2.79 30.91
CA MET A 321 -45.70 4.25 30.95
C MET A 321 -47.07 4.85 30.63
N TYR A 322 -47.45 5.91 31.38
CA TYR A 322 -48.70 6.65 31.18
C TYR A 322 -48.44 7.93 30.39
N ILE A 323 -49.40 8.29 29.54
CA ILE A 323 -49.41 9.56 28.81
C ILE A 323 -50.65 10.35 29.25
N ASP A 324 -50.48 11.66 29.52
CA ASP A 324 -51.56 12.56 29.86
C ASP A 324 -52.43 12.87 28.64
N LEU A 325 -53.71 12.72 28.79
CA LEU A 325 -54.74 13.08 27.79
C LEU A 325 -55.13 14.56 27.92
N PRO A 326 -55.71 15.16 26.85
CA PRO A 326 -56.15 16.56 26.89
C PRO A 326 -57.21 16.88 27.94
N ASP A 327 -57.97 15.87 28.38
CA ASP A 327 -59.02 15.98 29.42
C ASP A 327 -58.46 15.84 30.86
N GLY A 328 -57.14 15.63 31.03
CA GLY A 328 -56.47 15.47 32.31
C GLY A 328 -56.46 14.03 32.84
N THR A 329 -57.03 13.08 32.13
CA THR A 329 -56.91 11.65 32.46
C THR A 329 -55.62 11.06 31.87
N GLN A 330 -55.24 9.85 32.29
CA GLN A 330 -54.01 9.16 31.83
C GLN A 330 -54.34 7.84 31.17
N VAL A 331 -53.62 7.51 30.08
CA VAL A 331 -53.70 6.24 29.41
C VAL A 331 -52.34 5.57 29.32
N PRO A 332 -52.24 4.27 29.60
CA PRO A 332 -50.97 3.56 29.40
C PRO A 332 -50.66 3.41 27.91
N ILE A 333 -49.38 3.52 27.54
CA ILE A 333 -48.93 3.44 26.12
C ILE A 333 -49.41 2.16 25.44
N LYS A 334 -49.41 1.03 26.12
CA LYS A 334 -49.88 -0.27 25.58
C LYS A 334 -51.32 -0.23 25.04
N GLU A 335 -52.14 0.71 25.46
CA GLU A 335 -53.52 0.87 24.92
C GLU A 335 -53.55 1.60 23.59
N ILE A 336 -52.56 2.43 23.32
CA ILE A 336 -52.54 3.31 22.14
C ILE A 336 -51.42 2.94 21.15
N ALA A 337 -50.55 2.00 21.50
CA ALA A 337 -49.47 1.55 20.63
C ALA A 337 -49.12 0.07 20.86
N ASP A 338 -48.67 -0.58 19.80
CA ASP A 338 -48.00 -1.87 19.86
C ASP A 338 -46.50 -1.67 20.02
N ILE A 339 -45.92 -2.35 21.02
CA ILE A 339 -44.52 -2.18 21.38
C ILE A 339 -43.84 -3.54 21.31
N GLU A 340 -42.84 -3.64 20.49
CA GLU A 340 -42.10 -4.89 20.23
C GLU A 340 -40.61 -4.65 20.01
N TYR A 341 -39.78 -5.66 20.27
CA TYR A 341 -38.40 -5.67 19.81
C TYR A 341 -38.35 -6.19 18.39
N VAL A 342 -37.77 -5.38 17.50
CA VAL A 342 -37.56 -5.76 16.10
C VAL A 342 -36.07 -5.67 15.79
N PRO A 343 -35.47 -6.68 15.13
CA PRO A 343 -34.11 -6.53 14.64
C PRO A 343 -34.06 -5.48 13.54
N GLY A 344 -33.41 -4.37 13.82
CA GLY A 344 -33.22 -3.26 12.88
C GLY A 344 -31.86 -3.30 12.18
N PRO A 345 -31.66 -2.46 11.15
CA PRO A 345 -30.35 -2.28 10.56
C PRO A 345 -29.41 -1.58 11.55
N MET A 346 -28.19 -2.09 11.66
CA MET A 346 -27.14 -1.44 12.44
C MET A 346 -26.57 -0.25 11.67
N GLN A 347 -26.29 -0.47 10.39
CA GLN A 347 -25.74 0.50 9.46
C GLN A 347 -26.29 0.25 8.07
N ILE A 348 -26.49 1.32 7.31
CA ILE A 348 -26.84 1.25 5.88
C ILE A 348 -25.75 2.00 5.12
N SER A 349 -24.80 1.24 4.59
CA SER A 349 -23.69 1.79 3.81
C SER A 349 -24.12 2.04 2.36
N ARG A 350 -23.61 3.14 1.79
CA ARG A 350 -23.84 3.52 0.40
C ARG A 350 -22.58 4.05 -0.25
N ASP A 351 -22.36 3.65 -1.49
CA ASP A 351 -21.38 4.27 -2.38
C ASP A 351 -22.15 4.86 -3.57
N ASP A 352 -21.93 6.13 -3.90
CA ASP A 352 -22.61 6.85 -4.98
C ASP A 352 -24.14 6.67 -4.99
N THR A 353 -24.77 6.75 -3.80
CA THR A 353 -26.19 6.56 -3.54
C THR A 353 -26.71 5.11 -3.54
N TYR A 354 -25.98 4.16 -4.11
CA TYR A 354 -26.37 2.75 -4.11
C TYR A 354 -26.09 2.10 -2.76
N ARG A 355 -27.05 1.31 -2.25
CA ARG A 355 -26.84 0.52 -1.04
C ARG A 355 -25.81 -0.56 -1.30
N ARG A 356 -24.90 -0.73 -0.37
CA ARG A 356 -23.89 -1.78 -0.42
C ARG A 356 -23.67 -2.42 0.94
N THR A 357 -23.12 -3.61 0.90
CA THR A 357 -22.40 -4.26 2.01
C THR A 357 -21.09 -4.82 1.49
N TYR A 358 -20.21 -5.27 2.34
CA TYR A 358 -18.92 -5.82 1.89
C TYR A 358 -18.43 -6.97 2.79
N VAL A 359 -17.54 -7.77 2.23
CA VAL A 359 -16.68 -8.68 2.99
C VAL A 359 -15.28 -8.09 2.99
N GLY A 360 -14.79 -7.73 4.17
CA GLY A 360 -13.41 -7.30 4.37
C GLY A 360 -12.50 -8.51 4.49
N VAL A 361 -11.32 -8.46 3.87
CA VAL A 361 -10.33 -9.54 3.84
C VAL A 361 -8.93 -8.97 3.95
N ASN A 362 -8.09 -9.50 4.84
CA ASN A 362 -6.67 -9.19 4.87
C ASN A 362 -5.88 -10.26 4.12
N ALA A 363 -4.98 -9.85 3.24
CA ALA A 363 -4.08 -10.77 2.56
C ALA A 363 -2.98 -11.25 3.51
N ARG A 364 -2.81 -12.56 3.67
CA ARG A 364 -1.82 -13.17 4.56
C ARG A 364 -0.92 -14.14 3.82
N GLY A 365 0.39 -13.85 3.81
CA GLY A 365 1.39 -14.71 3.17
C GLY A 365 1.35 -14.76 1.64
N ARG A 366 0.51 -13.93 1.02
CA ARG A 366 0.36 -13.78 -0.43
C ARG A 366 0.12 -12.31 -0.78
N ASP A 367 0.35 -11.95 -2.02
CA ASP A 367 0.05 -10.62 -2.55
C ASP A 367 -1.47 -10.41 -2.74
N VAL A 368 -1.89 -9.15 -2.63
CA VAL A 368 -3.30 -8.74 -2.71
C VAL A 368 -3.94 -9.14 -4.04
N GLU A 369 -3.22 -8.94 -5.16
CA GLU A 369 -3.76 -9.21 -6.50
C GLU A 369 -4.08 -10.70 -6.71
N SER A 370 -3.19 -11.60 -6.29
CA SER A 370 -3.42 -13.04 -6.45
C SER A 370 -4.56 -13.56 -5.57
N VAL A 371 -4.71 -12.99 -4.35
CA VAL A 371 -5.83 -13.34 -3.46
C VAL A 371 -7.15 -12.86 -4.06
N VAL A 372 -7.23 -11.63 -4.57
CA VAL A 372 -8.46 -11.11 -5.21
C VAL A 372 -8.84 -11.91 -6.45
N ASN A 373 -7.88 -12.29 -7.28
CA ASN A 373 -8.17 -13.12 -8.46
C ASN A 373 -8.76 -14.49 -8.09
N ASP A 374 -8.23 -15.14 -7.04
CA ASP A 374 -8.76 -16.41 -6.56
C ASP A 374 -10.16 -16.23 -5.93
N ILE A 375 -10.38 -15.14 -5.19
CA ILE A 375 -11.70 -14.78 -4.64
C ILE A 375 -12.70 -14.57 -5.77
N GLN A 376 -12.33 -13.79 -6.79
CA GLN A 376 -13.18 -13.52 -7.94
C GLN A 376 -13.58 -14.81 -8.65
N GLN A 377 -12.62 -15.68 -8.93
CA GLN A 377 -12.90 -16.95 -9.59
C GLN A 377 -13.86 -17.82 -8.76
N ARG A 378 -13.65 -17.91 -7.44
CA ARG A 378 -14.53 -18.70 -6.57
C ARG A 378 -15.94 -18.14 -6.48
N LEU A 379 -16.07 -16.82 -6.35
CA LEU A 379 -17.38 -16.17 -6.30
C LEU A 379 -18.13 -16.29 -7.63
N ASP A 380 -17.45 -16.20 -8.76
CA ASP A 380 -18.05 -16.39 -10.10
C ASP A 380 -18.53 -17.84 -10.31
N GLU A 381 -17.84 -18.84 -9.71
CA GLU A 381 -18.19 -20.25 -9.82
C GLU A 381 -19.27 -20.71 -8.84
N GLU A 382 -19.31 -20.17 -7.61
CA GLU A 382 -20.07 -20.73 -6.48
C GLU A 382 -21.24 -19.83 -6.01
N LEU A 383 -21.24 -18.51 -6.35
CA LEU A 383 -22.23 -17.56 -5.86
C LEU A 383 -23.27 -17.21 -6.93
N GLU A 384 -24.54 -17.44 -6.63
CA GLU A 384 -25.66 -16.99 -7.46
C GLU A 384 -26.24 -15.68 -6.91
N LEU A 385 -26.24 -14.62 -7.72
CA LEU A 385 -26.80 -13.33 -7.37
C LEU A 385 -28.16 -13.11 -8.03
N PRO A 386 -29.14 -12.54 -7.32
CA PRO A 386 -30.40 -12.13 -7.91
C PRO A 386 -30.20 -11.01 -8.94
N PRO A 387 -31.14 -10.84 -9.89
CA PRO A 387 -31.08 -9.72 -10.84
C PRO A 387 -31.00 -8.35 -10.14
N GLY A 388 -30.09 -7.49 -10.61
CA GLY A 388 -29.86 -6.17 -10.05
C GLY A 388 -28.82 -6.11 -8.93
N TYR A 389 -28.25 -7.26 -8.53
CA TYR A 389 -27.14 -7.34 -7.60
C TYR A 389 -25.83 -7.56 -8.35
N TYR A 390 -24.76 -6.92 -7.90
CA TYR A 390 -23.45 -7.07 -8.53
C TYR A 390 -22.33 -6.86 -7.49
N ILE A 391 -21.15 -7.40 -7.81
CA ILE A 391 -19.95 -7.33 -6.97
C ILE A 391 -18.93 -6.39 -7.59
N THR A 392 -18.24 -5.64 -6.74
CA THR A 392 -17.01 -4.92 -7.10
C THR A 392 -15.91 -5.20 -6.08
N TYR A 393 -14.68 -5.01 -6.50
CA TYR A 393 -13.49 -5.27 -5.68
C TYR A 393 -12.80 -3.96 -5.37
N GLY A 394 -12.81 -3.56 -4.13
CA GLY A 394 -12.23 -2.33 -3.58
C GLY A 394 -11.04 -2.60 -2.67
N GLY A 395 -10.67 -1.58 -1.89
CA GLY A 395 -9.53 -1.63 -1.02
C GLY A 395 -8.22 -1.34 -1.76
N GLU A 396 -7.09 -1.81 -1.23
CA GLU A 396 -5.78 -1.67 -1.88
C GLU A 396 -5.76 -2.18 -3.33
N PHE A 397 -6.60 -3.18 -3.63
CA PHE A 397 -6.72 -3.71 -4.99
C PHE A 397 -7.21 -2.66 -5.99
N GLU A 398 -8.21 -1.85 -5.64
CA GLU A 398 -8.73 -0.77 -6.50
C GLU A 398 -7.65 0.29 -6.75
N ASN A 399 -6.90 0.65 -5.71
CA ASN A 399 -5.77 1.58 -5.81
C ASN A 399 -4.65 1.02 -6.69
N LEU A 400 -4.35 -0.28 -6.57
CA LEU A 400 -3.38 -0.96 -7.43
C LEU A 400 -3.81 -0.92 -8.90
N GLN A 401 -5.08 -1.22 -9.21
CA GLN A 401 -5.61 -1.18 -10.58
C GLN A 401 -5.55 0.25 -11.14
N SER A 402 -6.03 1.24 -10.39
CA SER A 402 -5.97 2.65 -10.78
C SER A 402 -4.54 3.12 -11.04
N ALA A 403 -3.59 2.68 -10.22
CA ALA A 403 -2.18 3.02 -10.42
C ALA A 403 -1.56 2.29 -11.62
N LYS A 404 -1.91 1.02 -11.86
CA LYS A 404 -1.52 0.28 -13.07
C LYS A 404 -2.02 0.98 -14.34
N ASP A 405 -3.29 1.41 -14.36
CA ASP A 405 -3.86 2.13 -15.50
C ASP A 405 -3.12 3.44 -15.78
N ARG A 406 -2.74 4.17 -14.74
CA ARG A 406 -1.89 5.38 -14.88
C ARG A 406 -0.51 5.03 -15.41
N LEU A 407 0.13 3.95 -14.92
CA LEU A 407 1.44 3.52 -15.41
C LEU A 407 1.41 3.08 -16.87
N ILE A 408 0.33 2.42 -17.33
CA ILE A 408 0.12 2.05 -18.74
C ILE A 408 0.16 3.28 -19.65
N ILE A 409 -0.24 4.44 -19.17
CA ILE A 409 -0.20 5.70 -19.93
C ILE A 409 1.15 6.41 -19.74
N VAL A 410 1.63 6.53 -18.51
CA VAL A 410 2.82 7.33 -18.16
C VAL A 410 4.10 6.69 -18.69
N VAL A 411 4.24 5.36 -18.59
CA VAL A 411 5.46 4.65 -19.03
C VAL A 411 5.71 4.81 -20.54
N PRO A 412 4.74 4.57 -21.45
CA PRO A 412 4.93 4.84 -22.87
C PRO A 412 5.28 6.30 -23.19
N ILE A 413 4.66 7.25 -22.52
CA ILE A 413 4.98 8.68 -22.70
C ILE A 413 6.42 8.95 -22.28
N ALA A 414 6.87 8.45 -21.12
CA ALA A 414 8.25 8.61 -20.66
C ALA A 414 9.24 7.95 -21.64
N LEU A 415 8.94 6.74 -22.10
CA LEU A 415 9.75 6.03 -23.09
C LEU A 415 9.82 6.78 -24.42
N PHE A 416 8.71 7.35 -24.89
CA PHE A 416 8.68 8.19 -26.08
C PHE A 416 9.54 9.44 -25.93
N LEU A 417 9.45 10.14 -24.81
CA LEU A 417 10.27 11.32 -24.53
C LEU A 417 11.77 10.96 -24.47
N ILE A 418 12.13 9.86 -23.83
CA ILE A 418 13.51 9.36 -23.81
C ILE A 418 13.99 9.11 -25.25
N PHE A 419 13.17 8.48 -26.10
CA PHE A 419 13.52 8.24 -27.49
C PHE A 419 13.74 9.54 -28.29
N VAL A 420 12.86 10.51 -28.12
CA VAL A 420 12.97 11.84 -28.76
C VAL A 420 14.25 12.55 -28.34
N LEU A 421 14.55 12.56 -27.03
CA LEU A 421 15.80 13.18 -26.51
C LEU A 421 17.04 12.48 -27.07
N LEU A 422 17.03 11.14 -27.14
CA LEU A 422 18.11 10.36 -27.78
C LEU A 422 18.29 10.73 -29.25
N TYR A 423 17.18 10.87 -29.98
CA TYR A 423 17.25 11.24 -31.39
C TYR A 423 17.86 12.63 -31.57
N PHE A 424 17.49 13.61 -30.74
CA PHE A 424 18.11 14.96 -30.78
C PHE A 424 19.60 14.93 -30.41
N ALA A 425 19.97 14.10 -29.44
CA ALA A 425 21.38 13.98 -29.01
C ALA A 425 22.28 13.32 -30.09
N LEU A 426 21.77 12.29 -30.77
CA LEU A 426 22.56 11.50 -31.73
C LEU A 426 22.35 11.86 -33.19
N LYS A 427 21.29 12.60 -33.48
CA LYS A 427 20.87 12.96 -34.87
C LYS A 427 20.80 11.73 -35.79
N SER A 428 20.50 10.56 -35.25
CA SER A 428 20.52 9.28 -35.97
C SER A 428 19.50 8.30 -35.39
N PHE A 429 18.44 8.03 -36.17
CA PHE A 429 17.38 7.09 -35.78
C PHE A 429 17.94 5.68 -35.43
N SER A 430 18.83 5.14 -36.24
CA SER A 430 19.39 3.80 -36.01
C SER A 430 20.21 3.70 -34.74
N GLN A 431 20.96 4.77 -34.39
CA GLN A 431 21.74 4.78 -33.14
C GLN A 431 20.83 5.01 -31.93
N SER A 432 19.78 5.83 -32.07
CA SER A 432 18.78 6.03 -31.02
C SER A 432 18.05 4.74 -30.68
N VAL A 433 17.57 3.98 -31.69
CA VAL A 433 16.97 2.66 -31.50
C VAL A 433 17.94 1.69 -30.84
N MET A 434 19.21 1.70 -31.23
CA MET A 434 20.22 0.81 -30.66
C MET A 434 20.45 1.06 -29.17
N ILE A 435 20.51 2.34 -28.74
CA ILE A 435 20.62 2.68 -27.30
C ILE A 435 19.32 2.35 -26.57
N TYR A 436 18.18 2.59 -27.22
CA TYR A 436 16.85 2.30 -26.64
C TYR A 436 16.68 0.82 -26.26
N ILE A 437 17.36 -0.11 -26.94
CA ILE A 437 17.41 -1.53 -26.57
C ILE A 437 18.07 -1.76 -25.18
N ALA A 438 18.85 -0.80 -24.66
CA ALA A 438 19.38 -0.90 -23.30
C ALA A 438 18.28 -0.88 -22.24
N ILE A 439 17.10 -0.29 -22.52
CA ILE A 439 15.98 -0.21 -21.59
C ILE A 439 15.45 -1.60 -21.21
N PRO A 440 15.00 -2.46 -22.14
CA PRO A 440 14.57 -3.80 -21.79
C PRO A 440 15.68 -4.66 -21.18
N LEU A 441 16.93 -4.42 -21.55
CA LEU A 441 18.07 -5.11 -20.93
C LEU A 441 18.27 -4.72 -19.46
N ALA A 442 18.02 -3.45 -19.11
CA ALA A 442 18.03 -2.99 -17.73
C ALA A 442 16.88 -3.58 -16.91
N ALA A 443 15.69 -3.69 -17.53
CA ALA A 443 14.52 -4.25 -16.88
C ALA A 443 14.75 -5.70 -16.41
N ILE A 444 15.53 -6.49 -17.14
CA ILE A 444 15.90 -7.85 -16.74
C ILE A 444 16.42 -7.87 -15.30
N GLY A 445 17.38 -7.00 -14.97
CA GLY A 445 17.99 -6.99 -13.65
C GLY A 445 17.06 -6.51 -12.54
N GLY A 446 16.19 -5.55 -12.84
CA GLY A 446 15.16 -5.10 -11.90
C GLY A 446 14.21 -6.22 -11.52
N VAL A 447 13.70 -6.98 -12.52
CA VAL A 447 12.82 -8.13 -12.29
C VAL A 447 13.52 -9.23 -11.50
N PHE A 448 14.74 -9.60 -11.90
CA PHE A 448 15.51 -10.62 -11.18
C PHE A 448 15.82 -10.21 -9.73
N ALA A 449 16.12 -8.94 -9.48
CA ALA A 449 16.40 -8.45 -8.12
C ALA A 449 15.17 -8.51 -7.21
N LEU A 450 13.99 -8.12 -7.71
CA LEU A 450 12.73 -8.27 -6.99
C LEU A 450 12.45 -9.74 -6.68
N TRP A 451 12.55 -10.60 -7.69
CA TRP A 451 12.32 -12.04 -7.55
C TRP A 451 13.26 -12.69 -6.52
N LEU A 452 14.55 -12.37 -6.56
CA LEU A 452 15.55 -12.89 -5.60
C LEU A 452 15.27 -12.47 -4.16
N ARG A 453 14.64 -11.30 -3.97
CA ARG A 453 14.25 -10.80 -2.66
C ARG A 453 12.83 -11.22 -2.24
N GLY A 454 12.11 -11.97 -3.08
CA GLY A 454 10.72 -12.37 -2.81
C GLY A 454 9.74 -11.20 -2.75
N MET A 455 10.07 -10.07 -3.39
CA MET A 455 9.23 -8.88 -3.41
C MET A 455 8.23 -8.94 -4.57
N PRO A 456 6.92 -8.72 -4.34
CA PRO A 456 5.95 -8.58 -5.42
C PRO A 456 6.17 -7.26 -6.19
N PHE A 457 5.46 -7.10 -7.30
CA PHE A 457 5.48 -5.85 -8.04
C PHE A 457 4.63 -4.80 -7.32
N SER A 458 5.26 -3.77 -6.77
CA SER A 458 4.59 -2.62 -6.15
C SER A 458 4.66 -1.39 -7.06
N ILE A 459 3.83 -0.37 -6.78
CA ILE A 459 3.88 0.90 -7.50
C ILE A 459 5.24 1.57 -7.33
N SER A 460 5.87 1.47 -6.15
CA SER A 460 7.22 1.98 -5.92
C SER A 460 8.28 1.26 -6.78
N ALA A 461 8.14 -0.05 -7.00
CA ALA A 461 8.97 -0.78 -7.97
C ALA A 461 8.77 -0.25 -9.39
N GLY A 462 7.51 0.04 -9.80
CA GLY A 462 7.19 0.66 -11.10
C GLY A 462 7.88 2.00 -11.30
N VAL A 463 7.89 2.86 -10.30
CA VAL A 463 8.66 4.12 -10.31
C VAL A 463 10.16 3.83 -10.42
N GLY A 464 10.67 2.81 -9.72
CA GLY A 464 12.06 2.35 -9.84
C GLY A 464 12.44 1.96 -11.27
N PHE A 465 11.55 1.30 -12.02
CA PHE A 465 11.79 0.99 -13.44
C PHE A 465 11.88 2.25 -14.30
N ILE A 466 11.03 3.27 -14.07
CA ILE A 466 11.09 4.53 -14.82
C ILE A 466 12.44 5.22 -14.60
N VAL A 467 12.90 5.31 -13.34
CA VAL A 467 14.22 5.86 -12.99
C VAL A 467 15.34 5.07 -13.67
N LEU A 468 15.29 3.75 -13.57
CA LEU A 468 16.26 2.84 -14.18
C LEU A 468 16.36 3.04 -15.69
N PHE A 469 15.25 3.22 -16.40
CA PHE A 469 15.23 3.41 -17.85
C PHE A 469 15.98 4.67 -18.27
N GLY A 470 15.82 5.76 -17.52
CA GLY A 470 16.56 7.00 -17.76
C GLY A 470 18.08 6.82 -17.58
N VAL A 471 18.50 6.18 -16.51
CA VAL A 471 19.94 6.00 -16.19
C VAL A 471 20.61 4.97 -17.14
N ALA A 472 19.91 3.90 -17.49
CA ALA A 472 20.44 2.88 -18.41
C ALA A 472 20.77 3.45 -19.80
N VAL A 473 19.95 4.37 -20.27
CA VAL A 473 20.16 5.04 -21.57
C VAL A 473 21.38 5.96 -21.56
N LEU A 474 21.67 6.60 -20.43
CA LEU A 474 22.84 7.49 -20.28
C LEU A 474 24.16 6.74 -20.53
N ASN A 475 24.30 5.54 -19.95
CA ASN A 475 25.51 4.72 -20.16
C ASN A 475 25.71 4.36 -21.64
N GLY A 476 24.63 4.02 -22.33
CA GLY A 476 24.64 3.77 -23.77
C GLY A 476 25.04 4.99 -24.60
N LEU A 477 24.47 6.16 -24.25
CA LEU A 477 24.75 7.42 -24.93
C LEU A 477 26.23 7.81 -24.82
N VAL A 478 26.82 7.73 -23.62
CA VAL A 478 28.24 8.02 -23.38
C VAL A 478 29.15 7.13 -24.21
N LEU A 479 28.80 5.84 -24.36
CA LEU A 479 29.60 4.89 -25.15
C LEU A 479 29.50 5.17 -26.66
N ILE A 480 28.29 5.35 -27.17
CA ILE A 480 28.07 5.56 -28.61
C ILE A 480 28.62 6.93 -29.07
N ASN A 481 28.47 7.97 -28.28
CA ASN A 481 29.08 9.27 -28.57
C ASN A 481 30.60 9.15 -28.71
N ARG A 482 31.27 8.35 -27.88
CA ARG A 482 32.72 8.14 -28.04
C ARG A 482 33.06 7.36 -29.32
N PHE A 483 32.26 6.37 -29.68
CA PHE A 483 32.46 5.68 -30.97
C PHE A 483 32.30 6.61 -32.17
N ASN A 484 31.34 7.56 -32.09
CA ASN A 484 31.13 8.58 -33.13
C ASN A 484 32.31 9.56 -33.19
N SER A 485 32.78 10.06 -32.04
CA SER A 485 33.97 10.94 -31.99
C SER A 485 35.20 10.28 -32.58
N LEU A 486 35.45 9.00 -32.25
CA LEU A 486 36.57 8.24 -32.85
C LEU A 486 36.44 8.06 -34.36
N LYS A 487 35.22 8.00 -34.88
CA LYS A 487 34.95 7.98 -36.32
C LYS A 487 35.31 9.33 -36.96
N GLU A 488 34.97 10.43 -36.31
CA GLU A 488 35.32 11.80 -36.73
C GLU A 488 36.83 12.07 -36.60
N GLU A 489 37.50 11.47 -35.61
CA GLU A 489 38.96 11.49 -35.44
C GLU A 489 39.72 10.66 -36.47
N GLY A 490 39.01 9.99 -37.40
CA GLY A 490 39.61 9.25 -38.53
C GLY A 490 39.88 7.77 -38.27
N VAL A 491 39.40 7.18 -37.16
CA VAL A 491 39.53 5.72 -36.95
C VAL A 491 38.54 4.98 -37.83
N THR A 492 39.03 4.41 -38.94
CA THR A 492 38.20 3.77 -39.97
C THR A 492 37.69 2.39 -39.54
N SER A 493 38.48 1.62 -38.81
CA SER A 493 38.12 0.25 -38.39
C SER A 493 37.02 0.24 -37.30
N ILE A 494 35.86 -0.36 -37.57
CA ILE A 494 34.79 -0.52 -36.59
C ILE A 494 35.27 -1.24 -35.31
N LYS A 495 36.14 -2.23 -35.46
CA LYS A 495 36.68 -2.97 -34.30
C LYS A 495 37.56 -2.09 -33.42
N ASP A 496 38.43 -1.29 -34.04
CA ASP A 496 39.37 -0.43 -33.29
C ASP A 496 38.60 0.71 -32.60
N ARG A 497 37.57 1.28 -33.26
CA ARG A 497 36.62 2.23 -32.60
C ARG A 497 35.99 1.65 -31.34
N ILE A 498 35.52 0.37 -31.42
CA ILE A 498 34.89 -0.29 -30.27
C ILE A 498 35.93 -0.54 -29.16
N PHE A 499 37.09 -1.12 -29.48
CA PHE A 499 38.08 -1.41 -28.44
C PHE A 499 38.65 -0.18 -27.78
N THR A 500 38.98 0.86 -28.54
CA THR A 500 39.52 2.11 -28.02
C THR A 500 38.46 2.87 -27.22
N GLY A 501 37.28 3.08 -27.84
CA GLY A 501 36.20 3.83 -27.17
C GLY A 501 35.70 3.15 -25.92
N THR A 502 35.59 1.82 -25.90
CA THR A 502 35.18 1.11 -24.69
C THR A 502 36.26 1.17 -23.60
N LYS A 503 37.55 1.00 -23.98
CA LYS A 503 38.66 1.13 -23.02
C LYS A 503 38.71 2.47 -22.34
N GLU A 504 38.42 3.55 -23.06
CA GLU A 504 38.40 4.92 -22.53
C GLU A 504 37.15 5.19 -21.67
N ARG A 505 36.00 4.60 -22.02
CA ARG A 505 34.71 4.89 -21.36
C ARG A 505 34.33 3.93 -20.25
N ILE A 506 35.01 2.79 -20.09
CA ILE A 506 34.72 1.83 -19.03
C ILE A 506 34.85 2.46 -17.63
N ARG A 507 35.85 3.32 -17.42
CA ARG A 507 36.05 4.00 -16.13
C ARG A 507 34.90 4.92 -15.76
N PRO A 508 34.44 5.89 -16.60
CA PRO A 508 33.27 6.71 -16.32
C PRO A 508 31.99 5.89 -16.12
N ILE A 509 31.73 4.90 -16.97
CA ILE A 509 30.52 4.07 -16.90
C ILE A 509 30.50 3.25 -15.59
N MET A 510 31.61 2.65 -15.20
CA MET A 510 31.68 1.92 -13.95
C MET A 510 31.56 2.85 -12.74
N LEU A 511 32.13 4.06 -12.81
CA LEU A 511 32.04 5.05 -11.74
C LEU A 511 30.58 5.50 -11.53
N THR A 512 29.88 5.87 -12.60
CA THR A 512 28.46 6.28 -12.49
C THR A 512 27.61 5.14 -11.96
N ALA A 513 27.72 3.94 -12.53
CA ALA A 513 26.94 2.78 -12.07
C ALA A 513 27.22 2.46 -10.60
N THR A 514 28.46 2.51 -10.16
CA THR A 514 28.84 2.23 -8.78
C THR A 514 28.30 3.32 -7.84
N THR A 515 28.40 4.59 -8.24
CA THR A 515 27.88 5.72 -7.44
C THR A 515 26.37 5.61 -7.27
N ASP A 516 25.64 5.29 -8.34
CA ASP A 516 24.19 5.13 -8.29
C ASP A 516 23.81 3.94 -7.39
N ILE A 517 24.47 2.78 -7.54
CA ILE A 517 24.24 1.60 -6.70
C ILE A 517 24.48 1.93 -5.22
N PHE A 518 25.61 2.57 -4.88
CA PHE A 518 25.90 2.96 -3.49
C PHE A 518 24.94 4.03 -2.97
N GLY A 519 24.42 4.90 -3.83
CA GLY A 519 23.41 5.88 -3.47
C GLY A 519 22.07 5.24 -3.05
N PHE A 520 21.66 4.16 -3.72
CA PHE A 520 20.43 3.43 -3.42
C PHE A 520 20.62 2.32 -2.37
N LEU A 521 21.86 1.93 -2.05
CA LEU A 521 22.14 0.83 -1.14
C LEU A 521 21.55 1.03 0.28
N PRO A 522 21.67 2.22 0.92
CA PRO A 522 21.04 2.45 2.21
C PRO A 522 19.51 2.27 2.19
N MET A 523 18.84 2.71 1.10
CA MET A 523 17.39 2.55 0.94
C MET A 523 16.99 1.08 0.76
N ALA A 524 17.82 0.29 0.06
CA ALA A 524 17.52 -1.13 -0.18
C ALA A 524 17.65 -2.00 1.08
N PHE A 525 18.47 -1.59 2.05
CA PHE A 525 18.74 -2.33 3.28
C PHE A 525 18.25 -1.63 4.56
N SER A 526 17.56 -0.51 4.44
CA SER A 526 16.96 0.17 5.58
C SER A 526 15.89 -0.71 6.22
N THR A 527 15.90 -0.78 7.55
CA THR A 527 14.93 -1.48 8.39
C THR A 527 14.11 -0.52 9.26
N SER A 528 14.19 0.79 8.97
CA SER A 528 13.37 1.78 9.68
C SER A 528 11.93 1.76 9.19
N ALA A 529 10.99 2.11 10.05
CA ALA A 529 9.59 2.26 9.67
C ALA A 529 9.41 3.17 8.44
N GLY A 530 8.64 2.71 7.44
CA GLY A 530 8.44 3.39 6.15
C GLY A 530 9.53 3.12 5.11
N ALA A 531 10.59 2.38 5.44
CA ALA A 531 11.61 1.98 4.47
C ALA A 531 11.06 0.96 3.46
N GLU A 532 10.07 0.19 3.83
CA GLU A 532 9.44 -0.86 3.03
C GLU A 532 8.93 -0.30 1.70
N VAL A 533 8.41 0.92 1.68
CA VAL A 533 7.96 1.61 0.46
C VAL A 533 9.12 1.91 -0.49
N GLN A 534 10.31 2.19 0.05
CA GLN A 534 11.47 2.58 -0.74
C GLN A 534 12.33 1.39 -1.19
N GLN A 535 12.28 0.28 -0.46
CA GLN A 535 13.07 -0.92 -0.74
C GLN A 535 12.84 -1.51 -2.14
N PRO A 536 11.59 -1.70 -2.65
CA PRO A 536 11.35 -2.20 -3.99
C PRO A 536 11.93 -1.29 -5.08
N LEU A 537 11.76 0.03 -4.94
CA LEU A 537 12.34 1.02 -5.85
C LEU A 537 13.87 0.87 -5.91
N ALA A 538 14.52 0.90 -4.74
CA ALA A 538 15.97 0.77 -4.65
C ALA A 538 16.47 -0.57 -5.18
N THR A 539 15.75 -1.65 -4.90
CA THR A 539 16.06 -3.01 -5.39
C THR A 539 16.04 -3.09 -6.91
N VAL A 540 14.99 -2.52 -7.55
CA VAL A 540 14.87 -2.45 -9.01
C VAL A 540 16.02 -1.66 -9.61
N VAL A 541 16.34 -0.49 -9.04
CA VAL A 541 17.41 0.36 -9.58
C VAL A 541 18.77 -0.32 -9.43
N ILE A 542 19.09 -0.88 -8.27
CA ILE A 542 20.38 -1.58 -8.04
C ILE A 542 20.52 -2.78 -8.97
N GLY A 543 19.53 -3.69 -9.01
CA GLY A 543 19.57 -4.87 -9.86
C GLY A 543 19.60 -4.53 -11.33
N GLY A 544 18.79 -3.57 -11.74
CA GLY A 544 18.76 -3.08 -13.11
C GLY A 544 20.03 -2.37 -13.54
N MET A 545 20.67 -1.59 -12.67
CA MET A 545 21.96 -0.93 -12.97
C MET A 545 23.09 -1.92 -13.14
N LEU A 546 23.14 -2.98 -12.31
CA LEU A 546 24.12 -4.05 -12.46
C LEU A 546 24.01 -4.72 -13.85
N THR A 547 22.81 -5.13 -14.22
CA THR A 547 22.58 -5.79 -15.51
C THR A 547 22.69 -4.83 -16.69
N ALA A 548 22.15 -3.61 -16.57
CA ALA A 548 22.27 -2.58 -17.59
C ALA A 548 23.74 -2.31 -17.92
N THR A 549 24.58 -2.13 -16.91
CA THR A 549 26.01 -1.84 -17.12
C THR A 549 26.72 -3.01 -17.80
N LEU A 550 26.48 -4.24 -17.32
CA LEU A 550 27.10 -5.43 -17.91
C LEU A 550 26.63 -5.69 -19.34
N LEU A 551 25.31 -5.66 -19.57
CA LEU A 551 24.72 -5.92 -20.87
C LEU A 551 25.00 -4.79 -21.86
N THR A 552 24.96 -3.53 -21.43
CA THR A 552 25.29 -2.38 -22.29
C THR A 552 26.75 -2.43 -22.74
N LEU A 553 27.67 -2.76 -21.87
CA LEU A 553 29.09 -2.91 -22.23
C LEU A 553 29.34 -4.09 -23.19
N VAL A 554 28.51 -5.13 -23.18
CA VAL A 554 28.69 -6.32 -24.03
C VAL A 554 27.79 -6.28 -25.26
N VAL A 555 26.48 -6.02 -25.08
CA VAL A 555 25.50 -6.12 -26.17
C VAL A 555 25.57 -4.90 -27.09
N LEU A 556 25.70 -3.69 -26.52
CA LEU A 556 25.70 -2.46 -27.34
C LEU A 556 26.87 -2.38 -28.34
N PRO A 557 28.12 -2.72 -28.00
CA PRO A 557 29.20 -2.84 -28.98
C PRO A 557 28.93 -3.86 -30.09
N VAL A 558 28.27 -4.98 -29.77
CA VAL A 558 27.85 -5.98 -30.76
C VAL A 558 26.82 -5.39 -31.72
N LEU A 559 25.77 -4.73 -31.18
CA LEU A 559 24.75 -4.06 -31.98
C LEU A 559 25.35 -2.95 -32.87
N TYR A 560 26.29 -2.15 -32.32
CA TYR A 560 27.00 -1.15 -33.07
C TYR A 560 27.69 -1.73 -34.31
N THR A 561 28.29 -2.93 -34.23
CA THR A 561 28.89 -3.56 -35.42
C THR A 561 27.87 -3.93 -36.49
N PHE A 562 26.62 -4.27 -36.12
CA PHE A 562 25.58 -4.56 -37.13
C PHE A 562 25.08 -3.28 -37.80
N VAL A 563 24.87 -2.22 -37.05
CA VAL A 563 24.38 -0.94 -37.55
C VAL A 563 25.41 -0.26 -38.46
N GLU A 564 26.66 -0.14 -38.03
CA GLU A 564 27.71 0.51 -38.83
C GLU A 564 28.09 -0.27 -40.08
N LYS A 565 28.19 -1.62 -40.03
CA LYS A 565 28.39 -2.42 -41.23
C LYS A 565 27.29 -2.24 -42.27
N ARG A 566 26.04 -2.01 -41.83
CA ARG A 566 24.93 -1.77 -42.75
C ARG A 566 24.98 -0.35 -43.32
N ARG A 567 25.55 0.61 -42.58
CA ARG A 567 25.77 1.99 -43.05
C ARG A 567 26.94 2.14 -44.01
N GLU A 568 28.02 1.37 -43.80
CA GLU A 568 29.19 1.38 -44.70
C GLU A 568 28.92 0.62 -46.03
N LYS A 569 27.84 -0.18 -46.10
CA LYS A 569 27.40 -0.86 -47.33
C LYS A 569 26.39 -0.05 -48.16
N LYS A 570 25.82 1.03 -47.60
CA LYS A 570 24.99 2.01 -48.31
C LYS A 570 25.81 3.24 -48.69
#